data_e1daa53559348b7a402f38233ac3a485
#
_entry.id   e1daa53559348b7a402f38233ac3a485
#
_cell.length_a   1.000
_cell.length_b   1.000
_cell.length_c   1.000
_cell.angle_alpha   90.00
_cell.angle_beta   90.00
_cell.angle_gamma   90.00
#
_symmetry.space_group_name_H-M   'P 1'
#
loop_
_entity.id
_entity.type
_entity.pdbx_description
1 polymer ?
#
loop_
_entity_poly.entity_id
_entity_poly.type
_entity_poly.pdbx_seq_one_letter_code
_entity_poly.pdbx_strand_id
1 'polypeptide(L)'
;MEEYCRVVREHTKLPFIAKLTPNVAHIEDSAEAAIRGGADGVAAINTIKSLIEVDTNPKDGTFKASIGGYSGKAVKPIALRFIAELAQDPKLQYVHISAMGGIETWRDALEFIVLGADTVQVTTAVMLYGYRIIEDLRSGMALYLQNHGFASLREIRGATISGIVPTEKLDRSSIIYPKFLRDKCVGCGRCYLSCLDAGHQAISFEDRKPKMDPRTCVGCHLCVQICPNGAIVSSGVSVSKPE
;
A
#
# COMPACT_ATOMS: atom_id res chain seq x y z
N MET A 1 25.31 -4.09 -7.65
CA MET A 1 24.56 -2.98 -8.29
C MET A 1 25.51 -1.89 -8.82
N GLU A 2 26.40 -1.35 -7.99
CA GLU A 2 27.31 -0.28 -8.39
C GLU A 2 28.13 -0.60 -9.64
N GLU A 3 28.76 -1.80 -9.68
CA GLU A 3 29.56 -2.23 -10.83
C GLU A 3 28.75 -2.30 -12.12
N TYR A 4 27.53 -2.87 -12.07
CA TYR A 4 26.65 -2.93 -13.24
C TYR A 4 26.29 -1.52 -13.78
N CYS A 5 25.96 -0.60 -12.88
CA CYS A 5 25.64 0.78 -13.27
C CYS A 5 26.88 1.49 -13.84
N ARG A 6 28.08 1.24 -13.29
CA ARG A 6 29.35 1.78 -13.83
C ARG A 6 29.60 1.32 -15.24
N VAL A 7 29.46 0.02 -15.51
CA VAL A 7 29.61 -0.53 -16.86
C VAL A 7 28.60 0.10 -17.83
N VAL A 8 27.34 0.27 -17.41
CA VAL A 8 26.34 0.95 -18.25
C VAL A 8 26.77 2.38 -18.53
N ARG A 9 27.21 3.12 -17.52
CA ARG A 9 27.64 4.52 -17.65
C ARG A 9 28.84 4.70 -18.58
N GLU A 10 29.77 3.75 -18.61
CA GLU A 10 30.92 3.76 -19.53
C GLU A 10 30.48 3.65 -21.00
N HIS A 11 29.30 3.02 -21.27
CA HIS A 11 28.84 2.76 -22.63
C HIS A 11 27.74 3.73 -23.12
N THR A 12 27.20 4.60 -22.23
CA THR A 12 26.18 5.56 -22.63
C THR A 12 26.26 6.86 -21.84
N LYS A 13 25.95 7.97 -22.51
CA LYS A 13 25.71 9.29 -21.92
C LYS A 13 24.24 9.60 -21.72
N LEU A 14 23.35 8.71 -22.18
CA LEU A 14 21.90 8.88 -21.99
C LEU A 14 21.53 8.71 -20.52
N PRO A 15 20.51 9.42 -20.05
CA PRO A 15 19.95 9.14 -18.72
C PRO A 15 19.50 7.69 -18.62
N PHE A 16 19.82 7.03 -17.49
CA PHE A 16 19.31 5.70 -17.21
C PHE A 16 18.88 5.56 -15.75
N ILE A 17 17.84 4.78 -15.54
CA ILE A 17 17.22 4.51 -14.25
C ILE A 17 17.46 3.05 -13.87
N ALA A 18 18.06 2.81 -12.71
CA ALA A 18 18.30 1.46 -12.21
C ALA A 18 17.03 0.86 -11.59
N LYS A 19 16.56 -0.26 -12.13
CA LYS A 19 15.37 -0.94 -11.59
C LYS A 19 15.73 -1.88 -10.45
N LEU A 20 15.19 -1.61 -9.27
CA LEU A 20 15.53 -2.28 -8.02
C LEU A 20 14.60 -3.46 -7.73
N THR A 21 15.18 -4.53 -7.19
CA THR A 21 14.43 -5.69 -6.72
C THR A 21 13.94 -5.48 -5.29
N PRO A 22 12.70 -5.88 -4.95
CA PRO A 22 12.19 -5.85 -3.58
C PRO A 22 12.62 -7.08 -2.75
N ASN A 23 13.39 -7.99 -3.35
CA ASN A 23 13.79 -9.24 -2.68
C ASN A 23 15.06 -9.04 -1.84
N VAL A 24 15.11 -7.95 -1.10
CA VAL A 24 16.19 -7.51 -0.21
C VAL A 24 15.60 -6.96 1.08
N ALA A 25 16.40 -6.93 2.15
CA ALA A 25 15.97 -6.35 3.41
C ALA A 25 15.97 -4.80 3.36
N HIS A 26 17.00 -4.24 2.73
CA HIS A 26 17.28 -2.80 2.64
C HIS A 26 17.43 -2.41 1.16
N ILE A 27 16.40 -1.78 0.60
CA ILE A 27 16.40 -1.38 -0.82
C ILE A 27 17.27 -0.14 -1.03
N GLU A 28 17.40 0.70 0.00
CA GLU A 28 18.23 1.91 0.01
C GLU A 28 19.70 1.60 -0.29
N ASP A 29 20.25 0.50 0.22
CA ASP A 29 21.64 0.08 -0.07
C ASP A 29 21.85 -0.16 -1.58
N SER A 30 20.85 -0.77 -2.22
CA SER A 30 20.88 -1.01 -3.66
C SER A 30 20.74 0.27 -4.47
N ALA A 31 19.91 1.21 -3.99
CA ALA A 31 19.71 2.53 -4.60
C ALA A 31 21.00 3.36 -4.51
N GLU A 32 21.57 3.48 -3.31
CA GLU A 32 22.85 4.18 -3.12
C GLU A 32 23.96 3.62 -4.02
N ALA A 33 24.06 2.29 -4.10
CA ALA A 33 25.03 1.63 -4.97
C ALA A 33 24.80 1.94 -6.46
N ALA A 34 23.54 2.00 -6.89
CA ALA A 34 23.20 2.37 -8.27
C ALA A 34 23.63 3.80 -8.60
N ILE A 35 23.36 4.74 -7.70
CA ILE A 35 23.75 6.15 -7.86
C ILE A 35 25.27 6.31 -7.86
N ARG A 36 25.99 5.64 -6.93
CA ARG A 36 27.47 5.63 -6.96
C ARG A 36 28.02 5.06 -8.27
N GLY A 37 27.31 4.11 -8.89
CA GLY A 37 27.65 3.56 -10.21
C GLY A 37 27.29 4.47 -11.40
N GLY A 38 26.66 5.63 -11.15
CA GLY A 38 26.35 6.62 -12.17
C GLY A 38 24.93 6.53 -12.75
N ALA A 39 23.99 5.85 -12.11
CA ALA A 39 22.58 5.92 -12.47
C ALA A 39 21.99 7.31 -12.18
N ASP A 40 21.11 7.81 -13.04
CA ASP A 40 20.47 9.13 -12.88
C ASP A 40 19.23 9.07 -11.98
N GLY A 41 18.76 7.87 -11.67
CA GLY A 41 17.61 7.62 -10.82
C GLY A 41 17.41 6.14 -10.56
N VAL A 42 16.38 5.84 -9.78
CA VAL A 42 15.99 4.46 -9.46
C VAL A 42 14.52 4.21 -9.77
N ALA A 43 14.21 2.97 -10.16
CA ALA A 43 12.83 2.52 -10.32
C ALA A 43 12.56 1.38 -9.32
N ALA A 44 11.50 1.48 -8.55
CA ALA A 44 11.09 0.51 -7.55
C ALA A 44 9.57 0.35 -7.53
N ILE A 45 9.12 -0.88 -7.39
CA ILE A 45 9.82 -2.14 -7.19
C ILE A 45 9.64 -3.09 -8.38
N ASN A 46 10.64 -3.96 -8.63
CA ASN A 46 10.43 -5.11 -9.50
C ASN A 46 9.46 -6.10 -8.82
N THR A 47 9.10 -7.20 -9.48
CA THR A 47 8.21 -8.23 -8.93
C THR A 47 8.81 -8.90 -7.69
N ILE A 48 7.94 -9.35 -6.79
CA ILE A 48 8.31 -10.10 -5.60
C ILE A 48 8.48 -11.57 -5.99
N LYS A 49 9.62 -12.15 -5.64
CA LYS A 49 9.88 -13.58 -5.88
C LYS A 49 8.87 -14.40 -5.08
N SER A 50 8.13 -15.27 -5.76
CA SER A 50 7.03 -16.02 -5.18
C SER A 50 6.79 -17.34 -5.90
N LEU A 51 5.99 -18.17 -5.28
CA LEU A 51 5.41 -19.38 -5.83
C LEU A 51 3.91 -19.30 -5.58
N ILE A 52 3.10 -19.05 -6.63
CA ILE A 52 1.68 -18.73 -6.50
C ILE A 52 0.85 -20.00 -6.30
N GLU A 53 1.21 -21.06 -7.03
CA GLU A 53 0.44 -22.31 -7.02
C GLU A 53 1.35 -23.52 -7.15
N VAL A 54 0.94 -24.61 -6.52
CA VAL A 54 1.54 -25.93 -6.67
C VAL A 54 0.48 -26.84 -7.30
N ASP A 55 0.81 -27.49 -8.40
CA ASP A 55 -0.06 -28.49 -8.99
C ASP A 55 -0.21 -29.68 -8.05
N THR A 56 -1.36 -29.81 -7.41
CA THR A 56 -1.66 -30.89 -6.46
C THR A 56 -2.40 -32.05 -7.10
N ASN A 57 -2.71 -31.97 -8.40
CA ASN A 57 -3.42 -33.02 -9.16
C ASN A 57 -2.73 -33.27 -10.51
N PRO A 58 -1.50 -33.77 -10.51
CA PRO A 58 -0.70 -33.94 -11.71
C PRO A 58 -1.24 -35.05 -12.60
N LYS A 59 -1.40 -34.75 -13.91
CA LYS A 59 -1.87 -35.72 -14.91
C LYS A 59 -0.86 -36.84 -15.18
N ASP A 60 0.42 -36.56 -15.00
CA ASP A 60 1.55 -37.47 -15.25
C ASP A 60 2.14 -38.06 -13.97
N GLY A 61 1.49 -37.84 -12.82
CA GLY A 61 1.99 -38.30 -11.51
C GLY A 61 3.12 -37.44 -10.94
N THR A 62 3.52 -36.34 -11.62
CA THR A 62 4.60 -35.45 -11.17
C THR A 62 4.06 -34.13 -10.69
N PHE A 63 4.23 -33.83 -9.39
CA PHE A 63 3.88 -32.51 -8.83
C PHE A 63 4.81 -31.44 -9.40
N LYS A 64 4.23 -30.35 -9.88
CA LYS A 64 4.97 -29.26 -10.52
C LYS A 64 4.66 -27.94 -9.82
N ALA A 65 5.70 -27.13 -9.72
CA ALA A 65 5.62 -25.77 -9.22
C ALA A 65 6.69 -24.91 -9.89
N SER A 66 6.45 -23.60 -10.01
CA SER A 66 7.42 -22.68 -10.58
C SER A 66 7.55 -21.43 -9.72
N ILE A 67 8.79 -21.00 -9.53
CA ILE A 67 9.09 -19.70 -8.91
C ILE A 67 8.96 -18.63 -9.98
N GLY A 68 8.14 -17.61 -9.70
CA GLY A 68 7.90 -16.49 -10.59
C GLY A 68 7.91 -15.17 -9.85
N GLY A 69 7.60 -14.09 -10.59
CA GLY A 69 7.45 -12.75 -10.04
C GLY A 69 5.98 -12.43 -9.73
N TYR A 70 5.67 -12.16 -8.48
CA TYR A 70 4.33 -11.73 -8.05
C TYR A 70 4.17 -10.22 -8.24
N SER A 71 3.07 -9.80 -8.87
CA SER A 71 2.74 -8.41 -9.19
C SER A 71 1.23 -8.14 -9.03
N GLY A 72 0.78 -6.94 -9.39
CA GLY A 72 -0.61 -6.53 -9.30
C GLY A 72 -0.97 -5.93 -7.95
N LYS A 73 -2.26 -5.73 -7.70
CA LYS A 73 -2.80 -4.97 -6.57
C LYS A 73 -2.26 -5.39 -5.19
N ALA A 74 -2.08 -6.69 -4.99
CA ALA A 74 -1.66 -7.24 -3.71
C ALA A 74 -0.25 -6.81 -3.28
N VAL A 75 0.62 -6.40 -4.22
CA VAL A 75 1.98 -5.94 -3.87
C VAL A 75 2.05 -4.45 -3.51
N LYS A 76 0.96 -3.67 -3.71
CA LYS A 76 0.96 -2.22 -3.47
C LYS A 76 1.44 -1.83 -2.06
N PRO A 77 0.97 -2.43 -0.95
CA PRO A 77 1.42 -2.05 0.38
C PRO A 77 2.94 -2.24 0.59
N ILE A 78 3.50 -3.27 -0.02
CA ILE A 78 4.93 -3.56 0.02
C ILE A 78 5.70 -2.53 -0.82
N ALA A 79 5.20 -2.20 -2.01
CA ALA A 79 5.79 -1.19 -2.86
C ALA A 79 5.78 0.21 -2.21
N LEU A 80 4.67 0.62 -1.59
CA LEU A 80 4.56 1.89 -0.85
C LEU A 80 5.61 1.98 0.26
N ARG A 81 5.84 0.90 1.03
CA ARG A 81 6.88 0.85 2.05
C ARG A 81 8.26 1.14 1.46
N PHE A 82 8.64 0.43 0.39
CA PHE A 82 9.94 0.63 -0.24
C PHE A 82 10.14 2.03 -0.82
N ILE A 83 9.10 2.62 -1.41
CA ILE A 83 9.19 4.01 -1.87
C ILE A 83 9.36 4.98 -0.71
N ALA A 84 8.67 4.75 0.41
CA ALA A 84 8.84 5.56 1.61
C ALA A 84 10.26 5.46 2.18
N GLU A 85 10.85 4.26 2.24
CA GLU A 85 12.24 4.04 2.68
C GLU A 85 13.24 4.79 1.78
N LEU A 86 13.11 4.67 0.46
CA LEU A 86 13.94 5.42 -0.49
C LEU A 86 13.81 6.94 -0.33
N ALA A 87 12.58 7.44 -0.15
CA ALA A 87 12.32 8.87 -0.04
C ALA A 87 12.73 9.47 1.32
N GLN A 88 12.80 8.65 2.38
CA GLN A 88 13.25 9.05 3.70
C GLN A 88 14.78 9.02 3.86
N ASP A 89 15.50 8.35 2.96
CA ASP A 89 16.95 8.26 3.02
C ASP A 89 17.60 9.63 2.69
N PRO A 90 18.36 10.22 3.63
CA PRO A 90 19.04 11.51 3.41
C PRO A 90 19.99 11.52 2.23
N LYS A 91 20.60 10.39 1.88
CA LYS A 91 21.54 10.26 0.76
C LYS A 91 20.85 10.21 -0.60
N LEU A 92 19.53 9.95 -0.63
CA LEU A 92 18.72 9.79 -1.83
C LEU A 92 17.76 10.97 -2.08
N GLN A 93 17.84 12.05 -1.31
CA GLN A 93 16.91 13.20 -1.38
C GLN A 93 16.76 13.84 -2.77
N TYR A 94 17.80 13.80 -3.58
CA TYR A 94 17.81 14.38 -4.93
C TYR A 94 17.72 13.35 -6.05
N VAL A 95 17.55 12.10 -5.68
CA VAL A 95 17.47 10.99 -6.63
C VAL A 95 16.07 10.91 -7.22
N HIS A 96 15.98 10.81 -8.55
CA HIS A 96 14.70 10.57 -9.22
C HIS A 96 14.18 9.17 -8.88
N ILE A 97 12.98 9.10 -8.30
CA ILE A 97 12.30 7.85 -7.95
C ILE A 97 11.12 7.61 -8.90
N SER A 98 11.19 6.53 -9.68
CA SER A 98 10.10 6.07 -10.52
C SER A 98 9.41 4.88 -9.86
N ALA A 99 8.23 5.10 -9.26
CA ALA A 99 7.54 4.10 -8.46
C ALA A 99 6.68 3.15 -9.30
N MET A 100 6.64 1.88 -8.91
CA MET A 100 5.77 0.86 -9.49
C MET A 100 5.39 -0.21 -8.48
N GLY A 101 4.23 -0.85 -8.69
CA GLY A 101 3.76 -1.99 -7.91
C GLY A 101 2.31 -1.83 -7.47
N GLY A 102 1.38 -2.47 -8.18
CA GLY A 102 -0.02 -2.56 -7.81
C GLY A 102 -0.85 -1.28 -7.99
N ILE A 103 -0.44 -0.39 -8.89
CA ILE A 103 -1.20 0.82 -9.26
C ILE A 103 -2.32 0.41 -10.22
N GLU A 104 -3.57 0.61 -9.82
CA GLU A 104 -4.77 0.33 -10.62
C GLU A 104 -5.70 1.54 -10.72
N THR A 105 -5.60 2.49 -9.80
CA THR A 105 -6.42 3.69 -9.76
C THR A 105 -5.57 4.96 -9.65
N TRP A 106 -6.17 6.12 -9.98
CA TRP A 106 -5.50 7.41 -9.79
C TRP A 106 -5.13 7.68 -8.34
N ARG A 107 -5.88 7.13 -7.38
CA ARG A 107 -5.56 7.22 -5.95
C ARG A 107 -4.30 6.43 -5.62
N ASP A 108 -4.17 5.22 -6.17
CA ASP A 108 -2.94 4.44 -5.99
C ASP A 108 -1.73 5.20 -6.52
N ALA A 109 -1.83 5.78 -7.73
CA ALA A 109 -0.75 6.60 -8.29
C ALA A 109 -0.40 7.80 -7.40
N LEU A 110 -1.42 8.48 -6.87
CA LEU A 110 -1.26 9.63 -5.99
C LEU A 110 -0.54 9.25 -4.68
N GLU A 111 -0.86 8.10 -4.09
CA GLU A 111 -0.19 7.60 -2.88
C GLU A 111 1.33 7.51 -3.07
N PHE A 112 1.80 7.02 -4.22
CA PHE A 112 3.23 6.98 -4.53
C PHE A 112 3.85 8.37 -4.68
N ILE A 113 3.14 9.32 -5.30
CA ILE A 113 3.63 10.70 -5.45
C ILE A 113 3.75 11.40 -4.09
N VAL A 114 2.75 11.29 -3.23
CA VAL A 114 2.81 11.92 -1.89
C VAL A 114 3.83 11.24 -0.97
N LEU A 115 4.26 10.01 -1.28
CA LEU A 115 5.39 9.31 -0.66
C LEU A 115 6.76 9.68 -1.27
N GLY A 116 6.82 10.57 -2.27
CA GLY A 116 8.08 11.08 -2.78
C GLY A 116 8.50 10.59 -4.16
N ALA A 117 7.70 9.76 -4.83
CA ALA A 117 7.98 9.38 -6.20
C ALA A 117 7.84 10.58 -7.16
N ASP A 118 8.71 10.65 -8.15
CA ASP A 118 8.65 11.67 -9.22
C ASP A 118 7.74 11.23 -10.36
N THR A 119 7.75 9.92 -10.64
CA THR A 119 6.93 9.31 -11.70
C THR A 119 6.39 7.97 -11.22
N VAL A 120 5.35 7.48 -11.89
CA VAL A 120 4.78 6.15 -11.64
C VAL A 120 4.79 5.32 -12.92
N GLN A 121 4.95 4.00 -12.76
CA GLN A 121 4.90 3.03 -13.85
C GLN A 121 3.77 2.03 -13.60
N VAL A 122 3.05 1.68 -14.66
CA VAL A 122 1.89 0.79 -14.60
C VAL A 122 2.09 -0.33 -15.61
N THR A 123 2.01 -1.57 -15.18
CA THR A 123 2.17 -2.75 -16.05
C THR A 123 0.98 -3.69 -15.92
N THR A 124 0.78 -4.33 -14.77
CA THR A 124 -0.27 -5.35 -14.58
C THR A 124 -1.66 -4.78 -14.85
N ALA A 125 -1.95 -3.57 -14.41
CA ALA A 125 -3.25 -2.94 -14.65
C ALA A 125 -3.48 -2.65 -16.16
N VAL A 126 -2.42 -2.31 -16.92
CA VAL A 126 -2.53 -2.20 -18.38
C VAL A 126 -2.86 -3.55 -19.03
N MET A 127 -2.29 -4.65 -18.52
CA MET A 127 -2.62 -6.00 -18.99
C MET A 127 -4.07 -6.39 -18.69
N LEU A 128 -4.61 -5.96 -17.55
CA LEU A 128 -5.98 -6.27 -17.11
C LEU A 128 -7.04 -5.37 -17.75
N TYR A 129 -6.77 -4.07 -17.89
CA TYR A 129 -7.74 -3.04 -18.23
C TYR A 129 -7.45 -2.32 -19.56
N GLY A 130 -6.32 -2.63 -20.19
CA GLY A 130 -5.87 -1.99 -21.43
C GLY A 130 -5.24 -0.60 -21.20
N TYR A 131 -4.73 0.00 -22.26
CA TYR A 131 -4.03 1.30 -22.21
C TYR A 131 -4.91 2.46 -21.75
N ARG A 132 -6.25 2.35 -21.87
CA ARG A 132 -7.18 3.38 -21.44
C ARG A 132 -7.02 3.73 -19.95
N ILE A 133 -6.53 2.81 -19.13
CA ILE A 133 -6.26 3.09 -17.71
C ILE A 133 -5.38 4.32 -17.51
N ILE A 134 -4.47 4.62 -18.43
CA ILE A 134 -3.56 5.78 -18.34
C ILE A 134 -4.38 7.09 -18.38
N GLU A 135 -5.44 7.14 -19.21
CA GLU A 135 -6.33 8.30 -19.26
C GLU A 135 -7.12 8.46 -17.94
N ASP A 136 -7.59 7.33 -17.36
CA ASP A 136 -8.32 7.34 -16.10
C ASP A 136 -7.41 7.81 -14.94
N LEU A 137 -6.15 7.34 -14.89
CA LEU A 137 -5.16 7.79 -13.91
C LEU A 137 -4.89 9.29 -14.04
N ARG A 138 -4.64 9.76 -15.26
CA ARG A 138 -4.32 11.17 -15.54
C ARG A 138 -5.49 12.09 -15.18
N SER A 139 -6.69 11.77 -15.65
CA SER A 139 -7.87 12.60 -15.42
C SER A 139 -8.28 12.64 -13.94
N GLY A 140 -8.18 11.50 -13.24
CA GLY A 140 -8.44 11.42 -11.81
C GLY A 140 -7.48 12.25 -10.98
N MET A 141 -6.17 12.19 -11.27
CA MET A 141 -5.16 13.03 -10.61
C MET A 141 -5.37 14.52 -10.91
N ALA A 142 -5.68 14.88 -12.16
CA ALA A 142 -5.96 16.28 -12.53
C ALA A 142 -7.17 16.84 -11.78
N LEU A 143 -8.25 16.06 -11.68
CA LEU A 143 -9.43 16.45 -10.91
C LEU A 143 -9.14 16.59 -9.41
N TYR A 144 -8.31 15.70 -8.86
CA TYR A 144 -7.85 15.80 -7.47
C TYR A 144 -7.11 17.12 -7.22
N LEU A 145 -6.12 17.46 -8.07
CA LEU A 145 -5.37 18.70 -7.95
C LEU A 145 -6.30 19.92 -8.01
N GLN A 146 -7.21 19.95 -8.98
CA GLN A 146 -8.19 21.03 -9.13
C GLN A 146 -9.07 21.20 -7.89
N ASN A 147 -9.61 20.10 -7.35
CA ASN A 147 -10.50 20.12 -6.19
C ASN A 147 -9.79 20.56 -4.89
N HIS A 148 -8.47 20.42 -4.82
CA HIS A 148 -7.67 20.78 -3.65
C HIS A 148 -6.84 22.07 -3.85
N GLY A 149 -6.96 22.72 -5.01
CA GLY A 149 -6.28 23.98 -5.29
C GLY A 149 -4.78 23.86 -5.55
N PHE A 150 -4.29 22.67 -5.92
CA PHE A 150 -2.88 22.48 -6.29
C PHE A 150 -2.68 22.74 -7.79
N ALA A 151 -1.61 23.44 -8.14
CA ALA A 151 -1.26 23.71 -9.53
C ALA A 151 -0.52 22.52 -10.19
N SER A 152 0.16 21.67 -9.41
CA SER A 152 0.93 20.55 -9.93
C SER A 152 1.16 19.46 -8.89
N LEU A 153 1.48 18.23 -9.36
CA LEU A 153 1.90 17.13 -8.50
C LEU A 153 3.18 17.43 -7.70
N ARG A 154 4.01 18.37 -8.17
CA ARG A 154 5.25 18.76 -7.46
C ARG A 154 4.97 19.38 -6.09
N GLU A 155 3.84 20.08 -5.94
CA GLU A 155 3.46 20.72 -4.67
C GLU A 155 3.14 19.71 -3.57
N ILE A 156 2.69 18.53 -3.95
CA ILE A 156 2.29 17.48 -3.02
C ILE A 156 3.26 16.31 -2.98
N ARG A 157 4.31 16.33 -3.83
CA ARG A 157 5.33 15.28 -3.83
C ARG A 157 6.02 15.21 -2.47
N GLY A 158 6.01 14.03 -1.87
CA GLY A 158 6.66 13.81 -0.57
C GLY A 158 5.93 14.41 0.63
N ALA A 159 4.72 14.95 0.46
CA ALA A 159 3.97 15.60 1.54
C ALA A 159 3.70 14.70 2.75
N THR A 160 3.71 13.38 2.56
CA THR A 160 3.45 12.41 3.64
C THR A 160 4.71 11.98 4.39
N ILE A 161 5.91 12.24 3.86
CA ILE A 161 7.18 11.69 4.38
C ILE A 161 7.40 12.04 5.85
N SER A 162 7.16 13.29 6.24
CA SER A 162 7.32 13.74 7.64
C SER A 162 6.29 13.16 8.60
N GLY A 163 5.17 12.64 8.08
CA GLY A 163 4.10 12.01 8.86
C GLY A 163 4.28 10.49 9.04
N ILE A 164 5.28 9.89 8.39
CA ILE A 164 5.56 8.45 8.53
C ILE A 164 6.34 8.24 9.82
N VAL A 165 5.71 7.56 10.76
CA VAL A 165 6.30 7.27 12.07
C VAL A 165 6.34 5.76 12.33
N PRO A 166 7.35 5.24 13.05
CA PRO A 166 7.37 3.88 13.52
C PRO A 166 6.15 3.57 14.41
N THR A 167 5.73 2.31 14.41
CA THR A 167 4.55 1.85 15.16
C THR A 167 4.63 2.19 16.66
N GLU A 168 5.84 2.24 17.21
CA GLU A 168 6.11 2.56 18.62
C GLU A 168 5.83 4.03 18.95
N LYS A 169 5.92 4.92 17.95
CA LYS A 169 5.66 6.36 18.09
C LYS A 169 4.22 6.76 17.77
N LEU A 170 3.36 5.80 17.42
CA LEU A 170 1.95 6.10 17.20
C LEU A 170 1.29 6.51 18.49
N ASP A 171 0.57 7.63 18.47
CA ASP A 171 -0.30 8.04 19.58
C ASP A 171 -1.44 7.02 19.71
N ARG A 172 -1.46 6.31 20.84
CA ARG A 172 -2.46 5.31 21.20
C ARG A 172 -3.29 5.73 22.40
N SER A 173 -3.24 6.99 22.79
CA SER A 173 -4.01 7.55 23.92
C SER A 173 -5.49 7.65 23.59
N SER A 174 -5.84 7.63 22.32
CA SER A 174 -7.22 7.73 21.86
C SER A 174 -7.69 6.47 21.13
N ILE A 175 -9.01 6.34 21.01
CA ILE A 175 -9.69 5.26 20.33
C ILE A 175 -10.84 5.80 19.48
N ILE A 176 -11.05 5.21 18.31
CA ILE A 176 -12.21 5.49 17.47
C ILE A 176 -13.13 4.28 17.52
N TYR A 177 -14.35 4.45 18.01
CA TYR A 177 -15.29 3.35 18.14
C TYR A 177 -16.05 3.08 16.84
N PRO A 178 -16.50 1.83 16.61
CA PRO A 178 -17.44 1.52 15.53
C PRO A 178 -18.83 2.09 15.86
N LYS A 179 -19.49 2.63 14.83
CA LYS A 179 -20.88 3.11 14.89
C LYS A 179 -21.78 2.12 14.17
N PHE A 180 -22.85 1.69 14.85
CA PHE A 180 -23.83 0.73 14.32
C PHE A 180 -25.02 1.48 13.70
N LEU A 181 -25.23 1.28 12.41
CA LEU A 181 -26.37 1.80 11.65
C LEU A 181 -27.52 0.79 11.72
N ARG A 182 -28.47 1.01 12.61
CA ARG A 182 -29.52 0.06 12.96
C ARG A 182 -30.47 -0.25 11.79
N ASP A 183 -30.74 0.75 10.98
CA ASP A 183 -31.54 0.69 9.75
C ASP A 183 -30.97 -0.25 8.68
N LYS A 184 -29.64 -0.42 8.65
CA LYS A 184 -28.95 -1.32 7.72
C LYS A 184 -28.64 -2.70 8.30
N CYS A 185 -28.84 -2.89 9.60
CA CYS A 185 -28.46 -4.13 10.28
C CYS A 185 -29.50 -5.23 10.05
N VAL A 186 -29.07 -6.33 9.45
CA VAL A 186 -29.91 -7.53 9.21
C VAL A 186 -29.85 -8.56 10.33
N GLY A 187 -29.13 -8.30 11.42
CA GLY A 187 -29.03 -9.17 12.57
C GLY A 187 -28.38 -10.53 12.27
N CYS A 188 -27.32 -10.56 11.44
CA CYS A 188 -26.64 -11.80 11.06
C CYS A 188 -25.62 -12.32 12.10
N GLY A 189 -25.25 -11.53 13.11
CA GLY A 189 -24.36 -11.92 14.20
C GLY A 189 -22.86 -11.97 13.86
N ARG A 190 -22.45 -11.78 12.60
CA ARG A 190 -21.03 -11.89 12.21
C ARG A 190 -20.10 -10.99 13.04
N CYS A 191 -20.50 -9.76 13.33
CA CYS A 191 -19.74 -8.83 14.12
C CYS A 191 -19.53 -9.31 15.57
N TYR A 192 -20.51 -9.97 16.16
CA TYR A 192 -20.41 -10.59 17.47
C TYR A 192 -19.40 -11.75 17.44
N LEU A 193 -19.59 -12.71 16.53
CA LEU A 193 -18.70 -13.87 16.41
C LEU A 193 -17.25 -13.45 16.17
N SER A 194 -17.00 -12.52 15.24
CA SER A 194 -15.64 -12.05 14.97
C SER A 194 -15.01 -11.34 16.17
N CYS A 195 -15.79 -10.59 16.94
CA CYS A 195 -15.29 -9.93 18.15
C CYS A 195 -15.01 -10.94 19.28
N LEU A 196 -15.85 -11.98 19.37
CA LEU A 196 -15.69 -13.08 20.32
C LEU A 196 -14.39 -13.85 20.02
N ASP A 197 -14.23 -14.29 18.77
CA ASP A 197 -13.08 -15.08 18.31
C ASP A 197 -11.76 -14.28 18.31
N ALA A 198 -11.82 -12.97 18.09
CA ALA A 198 -10.67 -12.06 18.21
C ALA A 198 -10.23 -11.81 19.66
N GLY A 199 -10.95 -12.35 20.66
CA GLY A 199 -10.59 -12.27 22.08
C GLY A 199 -10.97 -10.97 22.78
N HIS A 200 -11.49 -9.94 22.08
CA HIS A 200 -11.89 -8.67 22.71
C HIS A 200 -13.25 -8.74 23.39
N GLN A 201 -14.16 -9.58 22.88
CA GLN A 201 -15.48 -9.88 23.46
C GLN A 201 -16.32 -8.63 23.82
N ALA A 202 -16.11 -7.57 23.07
CA ALA A 202 -16.71 -6.26 23.30
C ALA A 202 -18.10 -6.09 22.68
N ILE A 203 -18.62 -7.11 21.98
CA ILE A 203 -19.95 -7.05 21.36
C ILE A 203 -20.82 -8.15 21.95
N SER A 204 -21.93 -7.78 22.59
CA SER A 204 -23.02 -8.69 22.92
C SER A 204 -23.99 -8.80 21.74
N PHE A 205 -24.78 -9.91 21.70
CA PHE A 205 -25.73 -10.16 20.62
C PHE A 205 -27.00 -10.80 21.20
N GLU A 206 -28.03 -10.00 21.34
CA GLU A 206 -29.33 -10.40 21.87
C GLU A 206 -30.43 -9.94 20.90
N ASP A 207 -31.46 -10.72 20.73
CA ASP A 207 -32.59 -10.41 19.82
C ASP A 207 -32.14 -9.96 18.43
N ARG A 208 -31.10 -10.59 17.90
CA ARG A 208 -30.49 -10.22 16.60
C ARG A 208 -29.94 -8.78 16.54
N LYS A 209 -29.63 -8.19 17.69
CA LYS A 209 -29.11 -6.82 17.81
C LYS A 209 -27.74 -6.82 18.46
N PRO A 210 -26.69 -6.44 17.72
CA PRO A 210 -25.36 -6.27 18.31
C PRO A 210 -25.33 -5.01 19.17
N LYS A 211 -24.68 -5.09 20.33
CA LYS A 211 -24.41 -3.96 21.23
C LYS A 211 -22.93 -3.98 21.63
N MET A 212 -22.23 -2.89 21.45
CA MET A 212 -20.81 -2.74 21.77
C MET A 212 -20.66 -2.15 23.18
N ASP A 213 -19.77 -2.74 23.98
CA ASP A 213 -19.30 -2.18 25.25
C ASP A 213 -18.01 -1.37 25.02
N PRO A 214 -18.02 -0.05 25.23
CA PRO A 214 -16.84 0.80 25.02
C PRO A 214 -15.70 0.52 26.00
N ARG A 215 -15.95 -0.10 27.15
CA ARG A 215 -14.91 -0.42 28.15
C ARG A 215 -14.00 -1.56 27.70
N THR A 216 -14.51 -2.48 26.90
CA THR A 216 -13.76 -3.64 26.38
C THR A 216 -13.39 -3.50 24.91
N CYS A 217 -14.00 -2.56 24.19
CA CYS A 217 -13.70 -2.32 22.78
C CYS A 217 -12.36 -1.61 22.60
N VAL A 218 -11.46 -2.22 21.82
CA VAL A 218 -10.12 -1.65 21.52
C VAL A 218 -10.08 -0.88 20.19
N GLY A 219 -11.22 -0.69 19.50
CA GLY A 219 -11.28 0.04 18.23
C GLY A 219 -10.58 -0.66 17.05
N CYS A 220 -10.44 -1.98 17.07
CA CYS A 220 -9.76 -2.70 15.97
C CYS A 220 -10.52 -2.70 14.65
N HIS A 221 -11.79 -2.31 14.65
CA HIS A 221 -12.66 -2.19 13.47
C HIS A 221 -12.87 -3.49 12.66
N LEU A 222 -12.52 -4.66 13.20
CA LEU A 222 -12.80 -5.94 12.54
C LEU A 222 -14.29 -6.07 12.20
N CYS A 223 -15.16 -5.69 13.15
CA CYS A 223 -16.61 -5.70 12.96
C CYS A 223 -17.09 -4.83 11.77
N VAL A 224 -16.37 -3.74 11.46
CA VAL A 224 -16.63 -2.89 10.28
C VAL A 224 -16.31 -3.65 9.00
N GLN A 225 -15.14 -4.29 8.95
CA GLN A 225 -14.63 -4.98 7.76
C GLN A 225 -15.48 -6.18 7.36
N ILE A 226 -15.99 -6.93 8.35
CA ILE A 226 -16.75 -8.17 8.07
C ILE A 226 -18.26 -7.95 7.90
N CYS A 227 -18.77 -6.73 8.07
CA CYS A 227 -20.19 -6.46 7.96
C CYS A 227 -20.65 -6.52 6.49
N PRO A 228 -21.47 -7.52 6.07
CA PRO A 228 -21.82 -7.70 4.66
C PRO A 228 -22.70 -6.57 4.11
N ASN A 229 -23.43 -5.88 4.99
CA ASN A 229 -24.36 -4.82 4.61
C ASN A 229 -23.84 -3.40 4.85
N GLY A 230 -22.56 -3.25 5.25
CA GLY A 230 -22.03 -1.95 5.62
C GLY A 230 -22.80 -1.27 6.77
N ALA A 231 -23.43 -2.07 7.64
CA ALA A 231 -24.22 -1.58 8.78
C ALA A 231 -23.34 -1.15 9.97
N ILE A 232 -22.03 -1.28 9.86
CA ILE A 232 -21.08 -0.83 10.87
C ILE A 232 -20.03 0.01 10.16
N VAL A 233 -19.82 1.23 10.67
CA VAL A 233 -18.86 2.18 10.11
C VAL A 233 -17.96 2.71 11.23
N SER A 234 -16.82 3.33 10.87
CA SER A 234 -16.04 4.09 11.84
C SER A 234 -16.84 5.32 12.30
N SER A 235 -16.84 5.63 13.61
CA SER A 235 -17.51 6.84 14.07
C SER A 235 -16.88 8.13 13.56
N GLY A 236 -15.60 8.08 13.17
CA GLY A 236 -14.80 9.25 12.81
C GLY A 236 -14.47 10.17 13.99
N VAL A 237 -14.95 9.84 15.20
CA VAL A 237 -14.69 10.62 16.42
C VAL A 237 -13.69 9.89 17.28
N SER A 238 -12.56 10.56 17.55
CA SER A 238 -11.53 10.07 18.47
C SER A 238 -11.91 10.44 19.90
N VAL A 239 -11.85 9.47 20.81
CA VAL A 239 -12.09 9.66 22.25
C VAL A 239 -10.89 9.16 23.04
N SER A 240 -10.61 9.75 24.20
CA SER A 240 -9.57 9.23 25.10
C SER A 240 -9.91 7.80 25.51
N LYS A 241 -8.88 6.95 25.59
CA LYS A 241 -9.08 5.58 26.12
C LYS A 241 -9.58 5.66 27.55
N PRO A 242 -10.53 4.82 27.95
CA PRO A 242 -10.85 4.65 29.35
C PRO A 242 -9.62 4.10 30.09
N GLU A 243 -9.41 4.59 31.30
CA GLU A 243 -8.37 4.10 32.23
C GLU A 243 -8.61 2.65 32.68
#